data_458c6b426bf9f96e218cbd9ef9482a72
#
_entry.id   458c6b426bf9f96e218cbd9ef9482a72
#
_cell.length_a   1.000
_cell.length_b   1.000
_cell.length_c   1.000
_cell.angle_alpha   90.00
_cell.angle_beta   90.00
_cell.angle_gamma   90.00
#
_symmetry.space_group_name_H-M   'P 1'
#
loop_
_entity.id
_entity.type
_entity.pdbx_description
1 polymer ?
#
loop_
_entity_poly.entity_id
_entity_poly.type
_entity_poly.pdbx_seq_one_letter_code
_entity_poly.pdbx_strand_id
1 'polypeptide(L)'
;APARSTSSQSPSRDDERGRVSADVERVVVLIAGLRDPDMRDELTRIAECVLQTTSIAQAKGDLLTLKTKANSALELQTRRDQANQAVLGVAGVQSVEADRLRGRAALVETVEDLSALKRDVAMLVQQETSAADAQFVQDALAEALAELGFSVADGFEVSDYTDAAKRPFRRAVAVADHADHPGYGVRFQVNPSNAMLYTRVLSEGASTAQEDARAEQETCAKVHEVAKLLRQHGVAAELSTERLPGETAVEHRAGSTRSSTATPAKKTKRRVDTRERPR
;
A
#
# COMPACT_ATOMS: atom_id res chain seq x y z
N ALA A 1 -15.76 -41.96 64.78
CA ALA A 1 -16.26 -41.45 63.49
C ALA A 1 -15.95 -42.47 62.41
N PRO A 2 -16.92 -43.01 61.66
CA PRO A 2 -16.66 -43.92 60.56
C PRO A 2 -16.12 -43.18 59.36
N ALA A 3 -14.98 -43.62 58.82
CA ALA A 3 -14.41 -43.14 57.56
C ALA A 3 -15.37 -43.54 56.41
N ARG A 4 -15.92 -42.54 55.72
CA ARG A 4 -16.65 -42.76 54.46
C ARG A 4 -15.61 -43.11 53.37
N SER A 5 -15.54 -44.40 53.05
CA SER A 5 -14.89 -44.91 51.85
C SER A 5 -15.69 -44.44 50.64
N THR A 6 -15.22 -43.41 49.98
CA THR A 6 -15.70 -43.04 48.64
C THR A 6 -15.16 -44.09 47.67
N SER A 7 -15.97 -45.14 47.43
CA SER A 7 -15.70 -46.07 46.33
C SER A 7 -15.78 -45.29 45.01
N SER A 8 -14.65 -44.96 44.42
CA SER A 8 -14.60 -44.51 43.04
C SER A 8 -15.00 -45.68 42.14
N GLN A 9 -16.29 -45.76 41.80
CA GLN A 9 -16.76 -46.69 40.77
C GLN A 9 -16.08 -46.32 39.45
N SER A 10 -15.25 -47.20 38.93
CA SER A 10 -14.75 -47.09 37.57
C SER A 10 -15.94 -47.00 36.61
N PRO A 11 -15.92 -46.03 35.64
CA PRO A 11 -17.05 -45.86 34.72
C PRO A 11 -17.31 -47.16 33.96
N SER A 12 -18.61 -47.49 33.81
CA SER A 12 -19.04 -48.66 33.06
C SER A 12 -18.53 -48.53 31.60
N ARG A 13 -18.30 -49.69 30.95
CA ARG A 13 -17.88 -49.73 29.55
C ARG A 13 -18.87 -49.02 28.63
N ASP A 14 -20.14 -49.07 28.94
CA ASP A 14 -21.21 -48.40 28.20
C ASP A 14 -21.16 -46.87 28.38
N ASP A 15 -20.87 -46.40 29.62
CA ASP A 15 -20.69 -44.98 29.89
C ASP A 15 -19.49 -44.39 29.13
N GLU A 16 -18.38 -45.16 29.01
CA GLU A 16 -17.22 -44.74 28.24
C GLU A 16 -17.50 -44.64 26.73
N ARG A 17 -18.27 -45.60 26.21
CA ARG A 17 -18.69 -45.60 24.80
C ARG A 17 -19.64 -44.44 24.50
N GLY A 18 -20.58 -44.15 25.40
CA GLY A 18 -21.46 -42.99 25.30
C GLY A 18 -20.69 -41.67 25.26
N ARG A 19 -19.63 -41.54 26.07
CA ARG A 19 -18.74 -40.33 26.05
C ARG A 19 -18.02 -40.19 24.72
N VAL A 20 -17.48 -41.28 24.16
CA VAL A 20 -16.81 -41.25 22.84
C VAL A 20 -17.79 -40.81 21.75
N SER A 21 -19.00 -41.37 21.73
CA SER A 21 -20.04 -40.98 20.76
C SER A 21 -20.39 -39.49 20.85
N ALA A 22 -20.65 -38.99 22.06
CA ALA A 22 -20.96 -37.58 22.27
C ALA A 22 -19.81 -36.64 21.86
N ASP A 23 -18.57 -37.10 22.04
CA ASP A 23 -17.39 -36.34 21.60
C ASP A 23 -17.27 -36.34 20.07
N VAL A 24 -17.50 -37.46 19.39
CA VAL A 24 -17.54 -37.54 17.93
C VAL A 24 -18.61 -36.61 17.36
N GLU A 25 -19.83 -36.62 17.92
CA GLU A 25 -20.90 -35.71 17.48
C GLU A 25 -20.49 -34.24 17.55
N ARG A 26 -19.81 -33.83 18.63
CA ARG A 26 -19.28 -32.46 18.74
C ARG A 26 -18.25 -32.13 17.66
N VAL A 27 -17.37 -33.08 17.34
CA VAL A 27 -16.36 -32.86 16.28
C VAL A 27 -17.03 -32.82 14.90
N VAL A 28 -18.06 -33.65 14.65
CA VAL A 28 -18.83 -33.63 13.39
C VAL A 28 -19.50 -32.28 13.16
N VAL A 29 -20.03 -31.64 14.21
CA VAL A 29 -20.57 -30.27 14.10
C VAL A 29 -19.47 -29.28 13.68
N LEU A 30 -18.23 -29.40 14.19
CA LEU A 30 -17.11 -28.56 13.78
C LEU A 30 -16.71 -28.85 12.33
N ILE A 31 -16.63 -30.10 11.93
CA ILE A 31 -16.31 -30.55 10.56
C ILE A 31 -17.32 -30.00 9.55
N ALA A 32 -18.61 -29.95 9.89
CA ALA A 32 -19.64 -29.38 9.03
C ALA A 32 -19.43 -27.91 8.67
N GLY A 33 -18.66 -27.15 9.49
CA GLY A 33 -18.27 -25.77 9.22
C GLY A 33 -17.07 -25.61 8.24
N LEU A 34 -16.42 -26.71 7.84
CA LEU A 34 -15.34 -26.66 6.87
C LEU A 34 -15.88 -26.39 5.46
N ARG A 35 -15.23 -25.46 4.75
CA ARG A 35 -15.59 -25.11 3.36
C ARG A 35 -15.02 -26.07 2.34
N ASP A 36 -13.87 -26.68 2.64
CA ASP A 36 -13.20 -27.65 1.80
C ASP A 36 -13.99 -28.97 1.83
N PRO A 37 -14.63 -29.39 0.73
CA PRO A 37 -15.46 -30.58 0.68
C PRO A 37 -14.64 -31.85 0.86
N ASP A 38 -13.45 -31.92 0.27
CA ASP A 38 -12.60 -33.12 0.34
C ASP A 38 -12.12 -33.39 1.77
N MET A 39 -11.68 -32.33 2.45
CA MET A 39 -11.29 -32.41 3.85
C MET A 39 -12.44 -32.75 4.76
N ARG A 40 -13.63 -32.20 4.52
CA ARG A 40 -14.84 -32.50 5.27
C ARG A 40 -15.26 -33.96 5.11
N ASP A 41 -15.22 -34.47 3.87
CA ASP A 41 -15.59 -35.87 3.57
C ASP A 41 -14.56 -36.86 4.16
N GLU A 42 -13.25 -36.52 4.13
CA GLU A 42 -12.21 -37.33 4.79
C GLU A 42 -12.46 -37.42 6.31
N LEU A 43 -12.66 -36.27 6.96
CA LEU A 43 -12.85 -36.21 8.40
C LEU A 43 -14.16 -36.89 8.82
N THR A 44 -15.22 -36.79 8.01
CA THR A 44 -16.51 -37.49 8.27
C THR A 44 -16.32 -38.99 8.21
N ARG A 45 -15.57 -39.52 7.23
CA ARG A 45 -15.24 -40.97 7.17
C ARG A 45 -14.45 -41.43 8.39
N ILE A 46 -13.50 -40.63 8.88
CA ILE A 46 -12.75 -40.94 10.10
C ILE A 46 -13.72 -40.99 11.30
N ALA A 47 -14.63 -40.01 11.40
CA ALA A 47 -15.63 -40.00 12.47
C ALA A 47 -16.52 -41.27 12.47
N GLU A 48 -16.97 -41.71 11.31
CA GLU A 48 -17.73 -42.95 11.16
C GLU A 48 -16.92 -44.18 11.61
N CYS A 49 -15.63 -44.26 11.21
CA CYS A 49 -14.73 -45.33 11.65
C CYS A 49 -14.58 -45.37 13.17
N VAL A 50 -14.44 -44.21 13.84
CA VAL A 50 -14.38 -44.14 15.31
C VAL A 50 -15.63 -44.74 15.96
N LEU A 51 -16.82 -44.44 15.43
CA LEU A 51 -18.10 -44.96 15.94
C LEU A 51 -18.24 -46.48 15.75
N GLN A 52 -17.68 -47.02 14.66
CA GLN A 52 -17.73 -48.45 14.35
C GLN A 52 -16.67 -49.27 15.12
N THR A 53 -15.65 -48.65 15.67
CA THR A 53 -14.57 -49.31 16.40
C THR A 53 -15.09 -49.98 17.67
N THR A 54 -14.88 -51.29 17.79
CA THR A 54 -15.37 -52.10 18.95
C THR A 54 -14.52 -51.92 20.20
N SER A 55 -13.24 -51.68 20.06
CA SER A 55 -12.30 -51.43 21.16
C SER A 55 -12.40 -49.99 21.64
N ILE A 56 -12.79 -49.78 22.89
CA ILE A 56 -12.89 -48.44 23.50
C ILE A 56 -11.53 -47.74 23.53
N ALA A 57 -10.45 -48.45 23.83
CA ALA A 57 -9.11 -47.89 23.86
C ALA A 57 -8.67 -47.36 22.46
N GLN A 58 -8.97 -48.15 21.42
CA GLN A 58 -8.71 -47.76 20.05
C GLN A 58 -9.59 -46.58 19.62
N ALA A 59 -10.92 -46.65 19.91
CA ALA A 59 -11.84 -45.56 19.61
C ALA A 59 -11.44 -44.23 20.25
N LYS A 60 -10.89 -44.25 21.48
CA LYS A 60 -10.33 -43.04 22.12
C LYS A 60 -9.08 -42.52 21.39
N GLY A 61 -8.19 -43.38 20.93
CA GLY A 61 -7.01 -42.99 20.12
C GLY A 61 -7.41 -42.39 18.78
N ASP A 62 -8.35 -43.04 18.07
CA ASP A 62 -8.86 -42.57 16.79
C ASP A 62 -9.61 -41.25 16.94
N LEU A 63 -10.38 -41.04 18.01
CA LEU A 63 -11.06 -39.79 18.35
C LEU A 63 -10.05 -38.66 18.59
N LEU A 64 -8.93 -38.94 19.29
CA LEU A 64 -7.88 -37.93 19.47
C LEU A 64 -7.28 -37.49 18.12
N THR A 65 -7.02 -38.47 17.25
CA THR A 65 -6.54 -38.21 15.89
C THR A 65 -7.54 -37.38 15.09
N LEU A 66 -8.83 -37.70 15.15
CA LEU A 66 -9.90 -36.95 14.52
C LEU A 66 -9.96 -35.50 15.04
N LYS A 67 -9.93 -35.31 16.37
CA LYS A 67 -9.91 -33.98 16.99
C LYS A 67 -8.70 -33.14 16.50
N THR A 68 -7.53 -33.75 16.47
CA THR A 68 -6.30 -33.07 16.02
C THR A 68 -6.42 -32.64 14.56
N LYS A 69 -6.83 -33.55 13.66
CA LYS A 69 -7.01 -33.25 12.24
C LYS A 69 -8.10 -32.18 12.00
N ALA A 70 -9.23 -32.27 12.68
CA ALA A 70 -10.32 -31.30 12.58
C ALA A 70 -9.89 -29.90 13.03
N ASN A 71 -9.18 -29.80 14.15
CA ASN A 71 -8.64 -28.53 14.62
C ASN A 71 -7.62 -27.93 13.62
N SER A 72 -6.71 -28.74 13.11
CA SER A 72 -5.73 -28.28 12.11
C SER A 72 -6.42 -27.80 10.83
N ALA A 73 -7.47 -28.47 10.38
CA ALA A 73 -8.25 -28.04 9.21
C ALA A 73 -8.98 -26.71 9.44
N LEU A 74 -9.57 -26.52 10.62
CA LEU A 74 -10.23 -25.26 11.00
C LEU A 74 -9.24 -24.10 11.14
N GLU A 75 -8.07 -24.37 11.70
CA GLU A 75 -6.99 -23.37 11.79
C GLU A 75 -6.50 -22.96 10.41
N LEU A 76 -6.32 -23.92 9.49
CA LEU A 76 -5.95 -23.64 8.10
C LEU A 76 -7.01 -22.79 7.40
N GLN A 77 -8.28 -23.17 7.53
CA GLN A 77 -9.39 -22.39 7.00
C GLN A 77 -9.38 -20.95 7.55
N THR A 78 -9.22 -20.80 8.86
CA THR A 78 -9.16 -19.48 9.51
C THR A 78 -8.00 -18.64 8.96
N ARG A 79 -6.82 -19.24 8.77
CA ARG A 79 -5.67 -18.55 8.17
C ARG A 79 -5.93 -18.10 6.75
N ARG A 80 -6.53 -18.96 5.91
CA ARG A 80 -6.92 -18.61 4.53
C ARG A 80 -7.98 -17.51 4.47
N ASP A 81 -8.96 -17.54 5.38
CA ASP A 81 -9.94 -16.47 5.49
C ASP A 81 -9.29 -15.13 5.88
N GLN A 82 -8.35 -15.14 6.82
CA GLN A 82 -7.58 -13.95 7.18
C GLN A 82 -6.69 -13.46 6.05
N ALA A 83 -6.11 -14.36 5.26
CA ALA A 83 -5.32 -14.02 4.09
C ALA A 83 -6.19 -13.35 3.01
N ASN A 84 -7.35 -13.92 2.72
CA ASN A 84 -8.31 -13.34 1.78
C ASN A 84 -8.80 -11.96 2.26
N GLN A 85 -9.07 -11.80 3.55
CA GLN A 85 -9.42 -10.52 4.14
C GLN A 85 -8.28 -9.49 3.99
N ALA A 86 -7.04 -9.90 4.20
CA ALA A 86 -5.89 -9.01 4.07
C ALA A 86 -5.75 -8.45 2.64
N VAL A 87 -5.90 -9.28 1.61
CA VAL A 87 -5.74 -8.84 0.21
C VAL A 87 -6.89 -7.98 -0.31
N LEU A 88 -7.99 -7.84 0.45
CA LEU A 88 -9.04 -6.85 0.13
C LEU A 88 -8.48 -5.42 0.15
N GLY A 89 -7.45 -5.14 0.96
CA GLY A 89 -6.77 -3.85 0.97
C GLY A 89 -6.16 -3.45 -0.37
N VAL A 90 -5.86 -4.41 -1.25
CA VAL A 90 -5.31 -4.18 -2.60
C VAL A 90 -6.29 -4.55 -3.71
N ALA A 91 -7.58 -4.70 -3.41
CA ALA A 91 -8.59 -5.12 -4.39
C ALA A 91 -8.72 -4.14 -5.57
N GLY A 92 -8.54 -2.83 -5.32
CA GLY A 92 -8.61 -1.77 -6.34
C GLY A 92 -7.30 -1.51 -7.07
N VAL A 93 -6.19 -2.12 -6.63
CA VAL A 93 -4.87 -1.89 -7.22
C VAL A 93 -4.68 -2.80 -8.44
N GLN A 94 -4.43 -2.20 -9.61
CA GLN A 94 -4.18 -2.91 -10.87
C GLN A 94 -2.68 -3.00 -11.12
N SER A 95 -2.00 -3.92 -10.44
CA SER A 95 -0.57 -4.16 -10.62
C SER A 95 -0.29 -5.66 -10.56
N VAL A 96 0.81 -6.07 -11.22
CA VAL A 96 1.28 -7.46 -11.21
C VAL A 96 1.54 -7.94 -9.77
N GLU A 97 2.03 -7.05 -8.91
CA GLU A 97 2.30 -7.39 -7.52
C GLU A 97 1.00 -7.61 -6.72
N ALA A 98 -0.03 -6.79 -6.96
CA ALA A 98 -1.34 -7.01 -6.34
C ALA A 98 -1.95 -8.36 -6.75
N ASP A 99 -1.84 -8.74 -8.04
CA ASP A 99 -2.31 -10.04 -8.53
C ASP A 99 -1.53 -11.20 -7.89
N ARG A 100 -0.22 -11.04 -7.75
CA ARG A 100 0.64 -12.00 -7.06
C ARG A 100 0.24 -12.18 -5.59
N LEU A 101 -0.04 -11.09 -4.87
CA LEU A 101 -0.49 -11.15 -3.48
C LEU A 101 -1.84 -11.84 -3.35
N ARG A 102 -2.79 -11.57 -4.26
CA ARG A 102 -4.08 -12.27 -4.31
C ARG A 102 -3.90 -13.77 -4.54
N GLY A 103 -3.01 -14.16 -5.46
CA GLY A 103 -2.68 -15.57 -5.70
C GLY A 103 -2.05 -16.25 -4.48
N ARG A 104 -1.16 -15.56 -3.75
CA ARG A 104 -0.54 -16.08 -2.52
C ARG A 104 -1.54 -16.32 -1.39
N ALA A 105 -2.62 -15.55 -1.32
CA ALA A 105 -3.62 -15.71 -0.25
C ALA A 105 -4.24 -17.11 -0.23
N ALA A 106 -4.45 -17.73 -1.38
CA ALA A 106 -4.97 -19.09 -1.49
C ALA A 106 -3.96 -20.17 -1.05
N LEU A 107 -2.66 -19.84 -1.05
CA LEU A 107 -1.55 -20.75 -0.75
C LEU A 107 -1.05 -20.62 0.70
N VAL A 108 -1.69 -19.81 1.53
CA VAL A 108 -1.30 -19.64 2.93
C VAL A 108 -1.58 -20.92 3.72
N GLU A 109 -0.51 -21.50 4.29
CA GLU A 109 -0.58 -22.70 5.12
C GLU A 109 -0.11 -22.45 6.55
N THR A 110 0.87 -21.58 6.75
CA THR A 110 1.49 -21.31 8.04
C THR A 110 1.13 -19.91 8.58
N VAL A 111 1.40 -19.68 9.86
CA VAL A 111 1.26 -18.35 10.49
C VAL A 111 2.29 -17.38 9.93
N GLU A 112 3.47 -17.89 9.59
CA GLU A 112 4.57 -17.15 8.98
C GLU A 112 4.18 -16.65 7.58
N ASP A 113 3.55 -17.51 6.76
CA ASP A 113 3.04 -17.13 5.43
C ASP A 113 2.00 -16.01 5.53
N LEU A 114 1.06 -16.15 6.46
CA LEU A 114 0.04 -15.13 6.72
C LEU A 114 0.66 -13.80 7.15
N SER A 115 1.67 -13.85 8.03
CA SER A 115 2.35 -12.67 8.53
C SER A 115 3.18 -11.98 7.44
N ALA A 116 3.82 -12.76 6.58
CA ALA A 116 4.53 -12.24 5.41
C ALA A 116 3.57 -11.59 4.42
N LEU A 117 2.45 -12.28 4.08
CA LEU A 117 1.43 -11.72 3.20
C LEU A 117 0.88 -10.39 3.72
N LYS A 118 0.51 -10.31 5.01
CA LYS A 118 0.00 -9.08 5.63
C LYS A 118 1.01 -7.92 5.54
N ARG A 119 2.31 -8.19 5.74
CA ARG A 119 3.36 -7.17 5.61
C ARG A 119 3.49 -6.68 4.16
N ASP A 120 3.51 -7.61 3.20
CA ASP A 120 3.66 -7.28 1.79
C ASP A 120 2.46 -6.48 1.27
N VAL A 121 1.25 -6.85 1.69
CA VAL A 121 0.03 -6.07 1.40
C VAL A 121 0.11 -4.66 2.00
N ALA A 122 0.53 -4.52 3.26
CA ALA A 122 0.66 -3.22 3.89
C ALA A 122 1.70 -2.34 3.18
N MET A 123 2.82 -2.91 2.76
CA MET A 123 3.84 -2.19 1.98
C MET A 123 3.29 -1.72 0.63
N LEU A 124 2.56 -2.57 -0.10
CA LEU A 124 1.98 -2.18 -1.39
C LEU A 124 0.93 -1.07 -1.21
N VAL A 125 0.04 -1.18 -0.23
CA VAL A 125 -0.96 -0.13 0.07
C VAL A 125 -0.27 1.19 0.39
N GLN A 126 0.76 1.18 1.23
CA GLN A 126 1.52 2.38 1.57
C GLN A 126 2.21 2.97 0.33
N GLN A 127 2.78 2.14 -0.54
CA GLN A 127 3.42 2.59 -1.77
C GLN A 127 2.41 3.26 -2.72
N GLU A 128 1.25 2.65 -2.93
CA GLU A 128 0.20 3.20 -3.79
C GLU A 128 -0.38 4.51 -3.22
N THR A 129 -0.62 4.56 -1.92
CA THR A 129 -1.08 5.79 -1.25
C THR A 129 -0.04 6.91 -1.41
N SER A 130 1.24 6.62 -1.16
CA SER A 130 2.30 7.61 -1.32
C SER A 130 2.47 8.07 -2.77
N ALA A 131 2.23 7.20 -3.76
CA ALA A 131 2.27 7.58 -5.18
C ALA A 131 1.08 8.49 -5.55
N ALA A 132 -0.12 8.19 -5.05
CA ALA A 132 -1.30 9.01 -5.26
C ALA A 132 -1.16 10.39 -4.60
N ASP A 133 -0.65 10.45 -3.36
CA ASP A 133 -0.36 11.70 -2.66
C ASP A 133 0.66 12.54 -3.42
N ALA A 134 1.73 11.90 -3.94
CA ALA A 134 2.74 12.59 -4.75
C ALA A 134 2.16 13.16 -6.04
N GLN A 135 1.30 12.41 -6.73
CA GLN A 135 0.62 12.88 -7.94
C GLN A 135 -0.28 14.07 -7.63
N PHE A 136 -1.07 13.99 -6.56
CA PHE A 136 -1.95 15.08 -6.12
C PHE A 136 -1.14 16.37 -5.84
N VAL A 137 -0.01 16.26 -5.14
CA VAL A 137 0.88 17.41 -4.87
C VAL A 137 1.46 17.99 -6.16
N GLN A 138 1.84 17.15 -7.14
CA GLN A 138 2.35 17.58 -8.44
C GLN A 138 1.28 18.33 -9.24
N ASP A 139 0.06 17.80 -9.29
CA ASP A 139 -1.06 18.41 -10.01
C ASP A 139 -1.41 19.78 -9.39
N ALA A 140 -1.52 19.86 -8.07
CA ALA A 140 -1.79 21.10 -7.35
C ALA A 140 -0.65 22.14 -7.56
N LEU A 141 0.61 21.68 -7.59
CA LEU A 141 1.75 22.56 -7.87
C LEU A 141 1.74 23.07 -9.31
N ALA A 142 1.41 22.21 -10.29
CA ALA A 142 1.28 22.62 -11.68
C ALA A 142 0.20 23.69 -11.87
N GLU A 143 -0.94 23.51 -11.22
CA GLU A 143 -2.04 24.51 -11.25
C GLU A 143 -1.62 25.81 -10.58
N ALA A 144 -1.01 25.78 -9.40
CA ALA A 144 -0.53 26.97 -8.71
C ALA A 144 0.53 27.74 -9.50
N LEU A 145 1.42 27.03 -10.18
CA LEU A 145 2.44 27.63 -11.05
C LEU A 145 1.80 28.30 -12.28
N ALA A 146 0.83 27.65 -12.91
CA ALA A 146 0.12 28.19 -14.06
C ALA A 146 -0.66 29.48 -13.70
N GLU A 147 -1.30 29.52 -12.51
CA GLU A 147 -1.97 30.73 -12.00
C GLU A 147 -1.02 31.92 -11.81
N LEU A 148 0.24 31.64 -11.44
CA LEU A 148 1.27 32.68 -11.25
C LEU A 148 2.05 33.01 -12.55
N GLY A 149 1.61 32.47 -13.69
CA GLY A 149 2.20 32.75 -15.00
C GLY A 149 3.50 32.00 -15.29
N PHE A 150 3.82 30.97 -14.51
CA PHE A 150 4.93 30.08 -14.83
C PHE A 150 4.53 29.06 -15.89
N SER A 151 5.40 28.81 -16.85
CA SER A 151 5.22 27.76 -17.85
C SER A 151 6.09 26.55 -17.50
N VAL A 152 5.47 25.43 -17.21
CA VAL A 152 6.14 24.13 -16.99
C VAL A 152 6.12 23.38 -18.33
N ALA A 153 7.24 23.41 -19.07
CA ALA A 153 7.26 22.93 -20.46
C ALA A 153 7.07 21.39 -20.57
N ASP A 154 7.72 20.63 -19.72
CA ASP A 154 7.81 19.17 -19.81
C ASP A 154 7.08 18.44 -18.66
N GLY A 155 6.32 19.17 -17.82
CA GLY A 155 5.69 18.63 -16.62
C GLY A 155 6.72 18.26 -15.54
N PHE A 156 6.35 17.33 -14.66
CA PHE A 156 7.24 16.84 -13.62
C PHE A 156 7.96 15.56 -14.06
N GLU A 157 9.29 15.61 -14.06
CA GLU A 157 10.10 14.40 -14.23
C GLU A 157 10.21 13.68 -12.89
N VAL A 158 9.76 12.43 -12.85
CA VAL A 158 9.82 11.60 -11.65
C VAL A 158 11.01 10.66 -11.74
N SER A 159 11.91 10.75 -10.78
CA SER A 159 13.10 9.90 -10.72
C SER A 159 13.18 9.20 -9.36
N ASP A 160 13.64 7.96 -9.40
CA ASP A 160 13.88 7.18 -8.19
C ASP A 160 15.28 7.49 -7.64
N TYR A 161 15.33 7.84 -6.37
CA TYR A 161 16.56 8.14 -5.65
C TYR A 161 16.70 7.21 -4.44
N THR A 162 17.91 7.17 -3.91
CA THR A 162 18.20 6.45 -2.68
C THR A 162 18.80 7.43 -1.68
N ASP A 163 18.23 7.51 -0.47
CA ASP A 163 18.75 8.37 0.59
C ASP A 163 20.06 7.81 1.18
N ALA A 164 20.69 8.59 2.08
CA ALA A 164 21.93 8.18 2.74
C ALA A 164 21.76 6.91 3.59
N ALA A 165 20.53 6.58 3.99
CA ALA A 165 20.18 5.35 4.70
C ALA A 165 19.79 4.19 3.76
N LYS A 166 20.06 4.33 2.45
CA LYS A 166 19.72 3.37 1.37
C LYS A 166 18.22 3.08 1.23
N ARG A 167 17.36 4.01 1.62
CA ARG A 167 15.91 3.90 1.43
C ARG A 167 15.55 4.50 0.08
N PRO A 168 14.81 3.76 -0.78
CA PRO A 168 14.34 4.30 -2.04
C PRO A 168 13.29 5.39 -1.77
N PHE A 169 13.36 6.49 -2.52
CA PHE A 169 12.34 7.53 -2.51
C PHE A 169 12.17 8.11 -3.91
N ARG A 170 10.99 8.60 -4.20
CA ARG A 170 10.70 9.29 -5.45
C ARG A 170 10.87 10.79 -5.27
N ARG A 171 11.38 11.44 -6.30
CA ARG A 171 11.52 12.88 -6.36
C ARG A 171 10.94 13.35 -7.69
N ALA A 172 9.99 14.27 -7.61
CA ALA A 172 9.45 14.93 -8.78
C ALA A 172 10.16 16.28 -8.96
N VAL A 173 10.66 16.52 -10.16
CA VAL A 173 11.39 17.75 -10.51
C VAL A 173 10.71 18.36 -11.71
N ALA A 174 10.40 19.66 -11.64
CA ALA A 174 9.96 20.46 -12.79
C ALA A 174 10.79 21.71 -12.88
N VAL A 175 11.01 22.16 -14.10
CA VAL A 175 11.60 23.48 -14.39
C VAL A 175 10.51 24.32 -15.02
N ALA A 176 10.23 25.47 -14.41
CA ALA A 176 9.27 26.43 -14.90
C ALA A 176 10.00 27.68 -15.36
N ASP A 177 9.72 28.13 -16.56
CA ASP A 177 10.26 29.38 -17.10
C ASP A 177 9.52 30.56 -16.48
N HIS A 178 10.29 31.63 -16.17
CA HIS A 178 9.75 32.83 -15.57
C HIS A 178 9.26 33.78 -16.66
N ALA A 179 7.97 34.09 -16.71
CA ALA A 179 7.38 34.92 -17.75
C ALA A 179 7.98 36.37 -17.79
N ASP A 180 8.26 36.92 -16.59
CA ASP A 180 8.74 38.30 -16.45
C ASP A 180 10.26 38.44 -16.57
N HIS A 181 11.02 37.34 -16.52
CA HIS A 181 12.47 37.30 -16.58
C HIS A 181 12.97 36.29 -17.64
N PRO A 182 13.00 36.68 -18.92
CA PRO A 182 13.53 35.81 -19.97
C PRO A 182 14.97 35.40 -19.67
N GLY A 183 15.27 34.14 -19.72
CA GLY A 183 16.60 33.58 -19.40
C GLY A 183 16.76 33.13 -17.94
N TYR A 184 15.73 33.28 -17.11
CA TYR A 184 15.68 32.68 -15.79
C TYR A 184 14.53 31.66 -15.70
N GLY A 185 14.78 30.58 -14.98
CA GLY A 185 13.79 29.58 -14.65
C GLY A 185 13.84 29.24 -13.16
N VAL A 186 12.82 28.54 -12.69
CA VAL A 186 12.76 28.03 -11.33
C VAL A 186 12.64 26.52 -11.37
N ARG A 187 13.56 25.84 -10.72
CA ARG A 187 13.46 24.39 -10.49
C ARG A 187 12.64 24.16 -9.23
N PHE A 188 11.55 23.46 -9.39
CA PHE A 188 10.73 22.94 -8.29
C PHE A 188 11.04 21.46 -8.10
N GLN A 189 11.25 21.07 -6.86
CA GLN A 189 11.54 19.70 -6.52
C GLN A 189 10.68 19.30 -5.33
N VAL A 190 9.82 18.30 -5.53
CA VAL A 190 8.95 17.76 -4.51
C VAL A 190 9.51 16.42 -4.03
N ASN A 191 9.67 16.29 -2.72
CA ASN A 191 9.95 15.01 -2.10
C ASN A 191 8.66 14.48 -1.46
N PRO A 192 8.01 13.48 -2.08
CA PRO A 192 6.73 12.96 -1.59
C PRO A 192 6.84 12.26 -0.22
N SER A 193 8.03 11.78 0.14
CA SER A 193 8.21 11.04 1.40
C SER A 193 8.11 11.94 2.64
N ASN A 194 8.35 13.25 2.50
CA ASN A 194 8.29 14.21 3.60
C ASN A 194 7.51 15.49 3.25
N ALA A 195 6.80 15.49 2.12
CA ALA A 195 6.03 16.62 1.59
C ALA A 195 6.83 17.95 1.50
N MET A 196 8.16 17.85 1.37
CA MET A 196 9.02 19.03 1.27
C MET A 196 9.12 19.50 -0.17
N LEU A 197 8.93 20.81 -0.36
CA LEU A 197 9.13 21.51 -1.60
C LEU A 197 10.47 22.26 -1.54
N TYR A 198 11.34 22.00 -2.51
CA TYR A 198 12.59 22.74 -2.70
C TYR A 198 12.49 23.55 -3.98
N THR A 199 12.94 24.77 -3.92
CA THR A 199 12.98 25.67 -5.08
C THR A 199 14.39 26.18 -5.31
N ARG A 200 14.77 26.35 -6.57
CA ARG A 200 16.05 26.92 -6.95
C ARG A 200 15.93 27.72 -8.23
N VAL A 201 16.50 28.93 -8.24
CA VAL A 201 16.58 29.75 -9.43
C VAL A 201 17.68 29.23 -10.36
N LEU A 202 17.38 29.18 -11.64
CA LEU A 202 18.28 28.78 -12.73
C LEU A 202 18.46 29.95 -13.66
N SER A 203 19.68 30.16 -14.18
CA SER A 203 19.99 31.13 -15.24
C SER A 203 20.36 30.42 -16.54
N GLU A 204 19.82 30.87 -17.66
CA GLU A 204 20.16 30.40 -19.01
C GLU A 204 21.16 31.32 -19.66
N GLY A 205 22.39 31.37 -19.20
CA GLY A 205 23.43 32.17 -19.83
C GLY A 205 24.29 32.96 -18.85
N ALA A 206 25.06 33.90 -19.36
CA ALA A 206 25.88 34.79 -18.54
C ALA A 206 24.98 35.87 -17.90
N SER A 207 25.00 35.93 -16.59
CA SER A 207 24.26 36.92 -15.79
C SER A 207 25.22 37.64 -14.85
N THR A 208 24.80 38.80 -14.36
CA THR A 208 25.54 39.52 -13.33
C THR A 208 24.98 39.15 -11.94
N ALA A 209 25.82 39.26 -10.91
CA ALA A 209 25.40 38.99 -9.54
C ALA A 209 24.18 39.84 -9.09
N GLN A 210 24.05 41.06 -9.68
CA GLN A 210 22.91 41.94 -9.37
C GLN A 210 21.62 41.48 -10.04
N GLU A 211 21.69 40.98 -11.28
CA GLU A 211 20.55 40.39 -11.99
C GLU A 211 20.11 39.10 -11.33
N ASP A 212 21.05 38.25 -10.91
CA ASP A 212 20.78 37.01 -10.19
C ASP A 212 20.08 37.30 -8.87
N ALA A 213 20.57 38.23 -8.06
CA ALA A 213 19.96 38.59 -6.77
C ALA A 213 18.53 39.15 -6.96
N ARG A 214 18.28 39.91 -8.03
CA ARG A 214 16.97 40.42 -8.35
C ARG A 214 16.01 39.29 -8.75
N ALA A 215 16.45 38.37 -9.61
CA ALA A 215 15.65 37.21 -10.01
C ALA A 215 15.35 36.31 -8.84
N GLU A 216 16.30 36.10 -7.93
CA GLU A 216 16.05 35.34 -6.67
C GLU A 216 15.03 36.04 -5.79
N GLN A 217 15.10 37.34 -5.58
CA GLN A 217 14.18 38.12 -4.75
C GLN A 217 12.74 38.04 -5.30
N GLU A 218 12.56 38.20 -6.60
CA GLU A 218 11.23 38.10 -7.23
C GLU A 218 10.70 36.66 -7.22
N THR A 219 11.59 35.68 -7.40
CA THR A 219 11.22 34.26 -7.27
C THR A 219 10.78 33.91 -5.84
N CYS A 220 11.50 34.39 -4.82
CA CYS A 220 11.10 34.19 -3.43
C CYS A 220 9.69 34.70 -3.15
N ALA A 221 9.37 35.91 -3.62
CA ALA A 221 8.03 36.47 -3.46
C ALA A 221 6.95 35.56 -4.10
N LYS A 222 7.21 35.07 -5.33
CA LYS A 222 6.27 34.15 -6.01
C LYS A 222 6.18 32.77 -5.34
N VAL A 223 7.28 32.25 -4.77
CA VAL A 223 7.27 30.99 -4.03
C VAL A 223 6.37 31.07 -2.78
N HIS A 224 6.31 32.22 -2.12
CA HIS A 224 5.35 32.42 -1.03
C HIS A 224 3.89 32.35 -1.53
N GLU A 225 3.62 32.91 -2.71
CA GLU A 225 2.29 32.82 -3.32
C GLU A 225 1.96 31.39 -3.76
N VAL A 226 2.93 30.65 -4.32
CA VAL A 226 2.78 29.20 -4.61
C VAL A 226 2.40 28.45 -3.34
N ALA A 227 3.11 28.67 -2.24
CA ALA A 227 2.80 28.00 -0.98
C ALA A 227 1.37 28.33 -0.45
N LYS A 228 0.90 29.55 -0.70
CA LYS A 228 -0.47 29.95 -0.35
C LYS A 228 -1.50 29.24 -1.23
N LEU A 229 -1.28 29.18 -2.54
CA LEU A 229 -2.16 28.50 -3.48
C LEU A 229 -2.20 26.99 -3.21
N LEU A 230 -1.03 26.36 -2.94
CA LEU A 230 -0.99 24.94 -2.55
C LEU A 230 -1.88 24.65 -1.34
N ARG A 231 -1.89 25.53 -0.32
CA ARG A 231 -2.79 25.37 0.83
C ARG A 231 -4.26 25.48 0.44
N GLN A 232 -4.59 26.34 -0.52
CA GLN A 232 -5.98 26.46 -1.04
C GLN A 232 -6.40 25.18 -1.77
N HIS A 233 -5.45 24.51 -2.45
CA HIS A 233 -5.67 23.20 -3.08
C HIS A 233 -5.58 22.01 -2.07
N GLY A 234 -5.49 22.29 -0.76
CA GLY A 234 -5.48 21.24 0.29
C GLY A 234 -4.11 20.61 0.53
N VAL A 235 -3.03 21.16 -0.05
CA VAL A 235 -1.67 20.70 0.20
C VAL A 235 -1.06 21.52 1.35
N ALA A 236 -0.65 20.84 2.42
CA ALA A 236 0.06 21.47 3.55
C ALA A 236 1.49 21.85 3.12
N ALA A 237 1.68 23.04 2.56
CA ALA A 237 2.97 23.56 2.15
C ALA A 237 3.47 24.59 3.16
N GLU A 238 4.64 24.33 3.76
CA GLU A 238 5.36 25.25 4.61
C GLU A 238 6.75 25.51 4.03
N LEU A 239 7.16 26.78 3.98
CA LEU A 239 8.52 27.16 3.61
C LEU A 239 9.41 26.98 4.84
N SER A 240 10.25 25.94 4.83
CA SER A 240 11.07 25.59 5.98
C SER A 240 12.42 26.33 6.06
N THR A 241 12.89 26.84 4.93
CA THR A 241 14.21 27.51 4.87
C THR A 241 14.21 28.58 3.78
N GLU A 242 14.37 29.82 4.19
CA GLU A 242 14.65 30.94 3.30
C GLU A 242 16.14 31.28 3.35
N ARG A 243 16.77 31.36 2.18
CA ARG A 243 18.11 31.94 2.03
C ARG A 243 17.95 33.36 1.51
N LEU A 244 18.84 34.25 1.93
CA LEU A 244 18.84 35.61 1.39
C LEU A 244 19.28 35.60 -0.09
N PRO A 245 18.63 36.42 -0.94
CA PRO A 245 19.05 36.57 -2.35
C PRO A 245 20.53 36.91 -2.45
N GLY A 246 21.26 36.19 -3.30
CA GLY A 246 22.71 36.36 -3.49
C GLY A 246 23.59 35.57 -2.51
N GLU A 247 23.06 34.83 -1.54
CA GLU A 247 23.87 33.97 -0.66
C GLU A 247 24.43 32.72 -1.37
N THR A 248 23.75 32.25 -2.40
CA THR A 248 24.20 31.11 -3.20
C THR A 248 24.30 31.52 -4.67
N ALA A 249 25.34 31.06 -5.35
CA ALA A 249 25.43 31.28 -6.79
C ALA A 249 24.22 30.58 -7.49
N VAL A 250 23.60 31.33 -8.42
CA VAL A 250 22.55 30.80 -9.29
C VAL A 250 23.12 29.66 -10.13
N GLU A 251 22.39 28.59 -10.29
CA GLU A 251 22.82 27.46 -11.10
C GLU A 251 22.66 27.79 -12.58
N HIS A 252 23.79 27.78 -13.33
CA HIS A 252 23.74 28.02 -14.77
C HIS A 252 23.33 26.74 -15.50
N ARG A 253 22.23 26.82 -16.26
CA ARG A 253 21.80 25.77 -17.17
C ARG A 253 22.57 25.90 -18.46
N ALA A 254 23.32 24.87 -18.89
CA ALA A 254 23.90 24.82 -20.21
C ALA A 254 22.76 24.93 -21.24
N GLY A 255 22.78 25.98 -22.07
CA GLY A 255 21.67 26.33 -22.95
C GLY A 255 21.19 25.15 -23.75
N SER A 256 19.94 24.74 -23.50
CA SER A 256 19.19 23.88 -24.40
C SER A 256 19.03 24.66 -25.69
N THR A 257 19.76 24.26 -26.75
CA THR A 257 19.50 24.77 -28.10
C THR A 257 18.04 24.45 -28.43
N ARG A 258 17.16 25.46 -28.28
CA ARG A 258 15.78 25.37 -28.72
C ARG A 258 15.75 24.94 -30.18
N SER A 259 15.51 23.68 -30.44
CA SER A 259 15.07 23.21 -31.75
C SER A 259 13.67 23.78 -31.97
N SER A 260 13.63 24.96 -32.61
CA SER A 260 12.40 25.59 -33.06
C SER A 260 11.81 24.83 -34.25
N THR A 261 11.27 23.68 -34.02
CA THR A 261 10.33 23.01 -34.94
C THR A 261 9.02 22.81 -34.20
N ALA A 262 8.29 23.93 -34.09
CA ALA A 262 6.88 23.87 -33.71
C ALA A 262 6.10 23.24 -34.85
N THR A 263 5.95 21.93 -34.85
CA THR A 263 4.93 21.26 -35.62
C THR A 263 3.64 21.34 -34.80
N PRO A 264 2.55 21.94 -35.35
CA PRO A 264 1.32 22.08 -34.59
C PRO A 264 0.73 20.71 -34.28
N ALA A 265 0.73 20.33 -33.00
CA ALA A 265 0.13 19.09 -32.53
C ALA A 265 -1.36 19.07 -32.85
N LYS A 266 -1.77 18.09 -33.67
CA LYS A 266 -3.15 17.75 -33.95
C LYS A 266 -3.89 17.48 -32.63
N LYS A 267 -4.87 18.32 -32.29
CA LYS A 267 -5.79 18.11 -31.17
C LYS A 267 -6.58 16.82 -31.39
N THR A 268 -6.13 15.74 -30.78
CA THR A 268 -6.93 14.50 -30.69
C THR A 268 -7.98 14.72 -29.58
N LYS A 269 -9.23 14.94 -29.98
CA LYS A 269 -10.37 14.98 -29.05
C LYS A 269 -10.50 13.62 -28.37
N ARG A 270 -10.09 13.52 -27.12
CA ARG A 270 -10.35 12.36 -26.28
C ARG A 270 -11.81 12.42 -25.83
N ARG A 271 -12.59 11.46 -26.34
CA ARG A 271 -14.00 11.27 -25.98
C ARG A 271 -14.03 10.79 -24.52
N VAL A 272 -14.62 11.60 -23.64
CA VAL A 272 -14.88 11.19 -22.26
C VAL A 272 -16.19 10.41 -22.28
N ASP A 273 -16.10 9.09 -22.09
CA ASP A 273 -17.27 8.25 -21.85
C ASP A 273 -17.70 8.42 -20.39
N THR A 274 -18.75 9.21 -20.20
CA THR A 274 -19.46 9.36 -18.91
C THR A 274 -20.27 8.09 -18.66
N ARG A 275 -19.75 7.18 -17.84
CA ARG A 275 -20.56 6.06 -17.33
C ARG A 275 -21.38 6.54 -16.15
N GLU A 276 -22.68 6.64 -16.37
CA GLU A 276 -23.70 6.82 -15.33
C GLU A 276 -23.66 5.64 -14.33
N ARG A 277 -23.64 5.95 -13.05
CA ARG A 277 -23.87 4.98 -11.97
C ARG A 277 -25.38 4.80 -11.80
N PRO A 278 -25.90 3.57 -11.78
CA PRO A 278 -27.27 3.30 -11.33
C PRO A 278 -27.35 3.42 -9.80
N ARG A 279 -28.50 3.90 -9.36
CA ARG A 279 -28.91 4.04 -7.96
C ARG A 279 -29.15 2.71 -7.28
#